data_bb5a290d77b719d86b2c0f337c630ed3
#
_entry.id   bb5a290d77b719d86b2c0f337c630ed3
#
_cell.length_a   1.000
_cell.length_b   1.000
_cell.length_c   1.000
_cell.angle_alpha   90.00
_cell.angle_beta   90.00
_cell.angle_gamma   90.00
#
_symmetry.space_group_name_H-M   'P 1'
#
loop_
_entity.id
_entity.type
_entity.pdbx_description
1 polymer ?
#
loop_
_entity_poly.entity_id
_entity_poly.type
_entity_poly.pdbx_seq_one_letter_code
_entity_poly.pdbx_strand_id
1 'polypeptide(L)'
;MGSERLVGGKYRLIEVLGEGAIGVVWRAHDESLGRDVAVKEIRLPAGLDDEQVVALRARTLREARAAARLSHPGIVTVHEVVRDDGRPWIVMELVRGRTLARVLKEDGPLPPARVAEIGAQILTALRAAHAAGVVHRDVKPSNVILDGDRTVLTDFGVASLDGGTVLTETGAMLGTPSYMAPEQARGADATPASDLWSLGATMYAAVEGQPPFDGETVATVLVSLLTTDPPAPGRAGPLAPVIAGLLAKEPGMRMPADVLAAHLTRLAGGAREPAAPPPPPEEEEQETTPRRRPRTPLLLALLLAITLSTAAAIWLPRHSPRRAPAAAPAPPVVHIGIHFPSTRLKSDTNIFSVAFSPDGRTLACAGSDHTVRLWDVARRVELAQLPGHTAPIEGVRFSRDGRLLATAGDDRTVRLWDLSSGRQVAVLSGHRSEVWSVDFSPDGRYLASGSRDHTVRVWDLRSRRTVRVLRDDRDAVTSVRFSPDGTLLAAGGLDRTVRLWNTASWTQAAVLNGHTAPVRAIAFSHDGRMLASGGEDEKVLLWNVRTHLGMGVFTGHKGVVDAVAISPDGRTLASGGQDHKVTLNGIATNTRLGVLVGHKGRIDALAFSPDGRSLATGAEDRSVRLWDLTR
;
A
#
# COMPACT_ATOMS: atom_id res chain seq x y z
N MET A 1 -27.27 36.81 -30.33
CA MET A 1 -27.71 37.37 -29.03
C MET A 1 -27.88 36.15 -28.12
N GLY A 2 -26.85 35.81 -27.35
CA GLY A 2 -26.92 34.70 -26.41
C GLY A 2 -27.82 35.11 -25.25
N SER A 3 -28.76 34.25 -24.89
CA SER A 3 -29.61 34.44 -23.70
C SER A 3 -28.69 34.55 -22.48
N GLU A 4 -28.70 35.72 -21.81
CA GLU A 4 -27.99 35.93 -20.55
C GLU A 4 -28.55 34.96 -19.52
N ARG A 5 -27.81 33.85 -19.26
CA ARG A 5 -28.25 32.86 -18.28
C ARG A 5 -28.03 33.41 -16.86
N LEU A 6 -29.11 33.42 -16.10
CA LEU A 6 -29.10 33.81 -14.69
C LEU A 6 -29.17 32.56 -13.82
N VAL A 7 -28.13 32.30 -13.05
CA VAL A 7 -28.04 31.14 -12.16
C VAL A 7 -28.58 31.51 -10.78
N GLY A 8 -29.47 30.68 -10.23
CA GLY A 8 -30.10 30.90 -8.94
C GLY A 8 -30.88 32.22 -8.86
N GLY A 9 -31.30 32.79 -9.99
CA GLY A 9 -32.00 34.09 -10.07
C GLY A 9 -31.17 35.32 -9.67
N LYS A 10 -29.84 35.17 -9.53
CA LYS A 10 -28.97 36.19 -8.91
C LYS A 10 -27.64 36.39 -9.65
N TYR A 11 -27.07 35.34 -10.25
CA TYR A 11 -25.74 35.37 -10.86
C TYR A 11 -25.82 35.32 -12.38
N ARG A 12 -25.58 36.45 -13.04
CA ARG A 12 -25.55 36.56 -14.49
C ARG A 12 -24.21 36.11 -15.02
N LEU A 13 -24.19 34.97 -15.78
CA LEU A 13 -22.98 34.45 -16.39
C LEU A 13 -22.46 35.38 -17.49
N ILE A 14 -21.15 35.68 -17.47
CA ILE A 14 -20.50 36.60 -18.43
C ILE A 14 -19.62 35.83 -19.40
N GLU A 15 -18.60 35.13 -18.91
CA GLU A 15 -17.64 34.44 -19.73
C GLU A 15 -17.09 33.18 -19.03
N VAL A 16 -16.60 32.22 -19.78
CA VAL A 16 -15.95 31.02 -19.23
C VAL A 16 -14.51 31.36 -18.85
N LEU A 17 -14.16 31.14 -17.59
CA LEU A 17 -12.81 31.29 -17.05
C LEU A 17 -11.98 30.01 -17.24
N GLY A 18 -12.63 28.84 -17.19
CA GLY A 18 -11.99 27.55 -17.37
C GLY A 18 -12.99 26.41 -17.46
N GLU A 19 -12.61 25.35 -18.15
CA GLU A 19 -13.35 24.11 -18.27
C GLU A 19 -12.47 22.95 -17.86
N GLY A 20 -13.00 22.05 -17.04
CA GLY A 20 -12.30 20.87 -16.54
C GLY A 20 -13.23 19.66 -16.45
N ALA A 21 -12.67 18.53 -16.05
CA ALA A 21 -13.37 17.25 -16.00
C ALA A 21 -14.64 17.23 -15.13
N ILE A 22 -14.71 18.12 -14.13
CA ILE A 22 -15.80 18.15 -13.13
C ILE A 22 -16.76 19.30 -13.34
N GLY A 23 -16.49 20.17 -14.31
CA GLY A 23 -17.40 21.30 -14.59
C GLY A 23 -16.72 22.48 -15.25
N VAL A 24 -17.47 23.56 -15.34
CA VAL A 24 -17.07 24.82 -15.95
C VAL A 24 -17.08 25.92 -14.90
N VAL A 25 -16.02 26.74 -14.89
CA VAL A 25 -15.95 27.94 -14.05
C VAL A 25 -16.24 29.16 -14.91
N TRP A 26 -17.22 29.95 -14.46
CA TRP A 26 -17.70 31.16 -15.12
C TRP A 26 -17.30 32.39 -14.33
N ARG A 27 -16.94 33.47 -15.00
CA ARG A 27 -17.07 34.79 -14.43
C ARG A 27 -18.56 35.17 -14.48
N ALA A 28 -19.11 35.66 -13.38
CA ALA A 28 -20.50 36.06 -13.28
C ALA A 28 -20.61 37.36 -12.52
N HIS A 29 -21.70 38.09 -12.77
CA HIS A 29 -22.06 39.31 -12.01
C HIS A 29 -23.15 38.97 -10.98
N ASP A 30 -22.88 39.28 -9.71
CA ASP A 30 -23.86 39.20 -8.63
C ASP A 30 -24.74 40.45 -8.69
N GLU A 31 -25.94 40.29 -9.26
CA GLU A 31 -26.90 41.38 -9.44
C GLU A 31 -27.38 42.01 -8.11
N SER A 32 -27.30 41.25 -7.00
CA SER A 32 -27.74 41.72 -5.69
C SER A 32 -26.68 42.54 -4.96
N LEU A 33 -25.39 42.24 -5.16
CA LEU A 33 -24.28 42.92 -4.48
C LEU A 33 -23.46 43.82 -5.40
N GLY A 34 -23.73 43.84 -6.72
CA GLY A 34 -23.04 44.67 -7.70
C GLY A 34 -21.54 44.34 -7.84
N ARG A 35 -21.17 43.06 -7.75
CA ARG A 35 -19.78 42.62 -7.81
C ARG A 35 -19.61 41.41 -8.73
N ASP A 36 -18.41 41.28 -9.27
CA ASP A 36 -18.06 40.10 -10.03
C ASP A 36 -17.62 38.96 -9.10
N VAL A 37 -18.02 37.74 -9.44
CA VAL A 37 -17.73 36.48 -8.72
C VAL A 37 -17.33 35.41 -9.70
N ALA A 38 -16.66 34.34 -9.21
CA ALA A 38 -16.49 33.11 -9.95
C ALA A 38 -17.60 32.11 -9.57
N VAL A 39 -18.21 31.47 -10.57
CA VAL A 39 -19.30 30.52 -10.36
C VAL A 39 -18.94 29.20 -11.06
N LYS A 40 -18.82 28.13 -10.30
CA LYS A 40 -18.47 26.80 -10.79
C LYS A 40 -19.71 25.92 -10.97
N GLU A 41 -20.02 25.56 -12.20
CA GLU A 41 -21.00 24.53 -12.53
C GLU A 41 -20.42 23.15 -12.22
N ILE A 42 -21.09 22.34 -11.41
CA ILE A 42 -20.68 20.96 -11.18
C ILE A 42 -21.40 20.06 -12.18
N ARG A 43 -20.62 19.46 -13.09
CA ARG A 43 -21.10 18.48 -14.06
C ARG A 43 -20.81 17.08 -13.57
N LEU A 44 -21.84 16.25 -13.46
CA LEU A 44 -21.68 14.86 -13.09
C LEU A 44 -21.29 14.04 -14.31
N PRO A 45 -20.45 12.98 -14.15
CA PRO A 45 -20.13 12.07 -15.24
C PRO A 45 -21.38 11.43 -15.83
N ALA A 46 -21.37 11.20 -17.14
CA ALA A 46 -22.42 10.42 -17.81
C ALA A 46 -22.33 8.95 -17.43
N GLY A 47 -23.48 8.26 -17.34
CA GLY A 47 -23.52 6.81 -17.07
C GLY A 47 -23.68 6.42 -15.59
N LEU A 48 -23.87 7.39 -14.69
CA LEU A 48 -24.22 7.11 -13.30
C LEU A 48 -25.72 6.80 -13.17
N ASP A 49 -26.06 5.83 -12.29
CA ASP A 49 -27.44 5.59 -11.90
C ASP A 49 -27.97 6.69 -10.96
N ASP A 50 -29.29 6.73 -10.75
CA ASP A 50 -29.94 7.77 -9.94
C ASP A 50 -29.45 7.79 -8.49
N GLU A 51 -29.12 6.64 -7.90
CA GLU A 51 -28.63 6.54 -6.53
C GLU A 51 -27.20 7.09 -6.42
N GLN A 52 -26.34 6.77 -7.37
CA GLN A 52 -24.98 7.30 -7.48
C GLN A 52 -24.99 8.83 -7.71
N VAL A 53 -25.89 9.33 -8.54
CA VAL A 53 -26.08 10.77 -8.77
C VAL A 53 -26.48 11.50 -7.47
N VAL A 54 -27.42 10.95 -6.70
CA VAL A 54 -27.88 11.51 -5.43
C VAL A 54 -26.76 11.50 -4.39
N ALA A 55 -26.05 10.39 -4.26
CA ALA A 55 -24.92 10.23 -3.34
C ALA A 55 -23.79 11.23 -3.65
N LEU A 56 -23.42 11.35 -4.92
CA LEU A 56 -22.36 12.24 -5.38
C LEU A 56 -22.73 13.72 -5.18
N ARG A 57 -23.97 14.10 -5.47
CA ARG A 57 -24.48 15.46 -5.18
C ARG A 57 -24.44 15.79 -3.70
N ALA A 58 -24.91 14.88 -2.84
CA ALA A 58 -24.90 15.08 -1.39
C ALA A 58 -23.48 15.26 -0.84
N ARG A 59 -22.51 14.52 -1.40
CA ARG A 59 -21.10 14.61 -1.04
C ARG A 59 -20.49 15.94 -1.49
N THR A 60 -20.63 16.31 -2.78
CA THR A 60 -20.13 17.57 -3.31
C THR A 60 -20.63 18.77 -2.48
N LEU A 61 -21.90 18.73 -2.07
CA LEU A 61 -22.48 19.75 -1.19
C LEU A 61 -21.85 19.77 0.21
N ARG A 62 -21.51 18.61 0.78
CA ARG A 62 -20.81 18.53 2.08
C ARG A 62 -19.40 19.09 1.99
N GLU A 63 -18.65 18.73 0.94
CA GLU A 63 -17.28 19.21 0.70
C GLU A 63 -17.25 20.72 0.43
N ALA A 64 -18.15 21.24 -0.40
CA ALA A 64 -18.29 22.67 -0.62
C ALA A 64 -18.63 23.46 0.67
N ARG A 65 -19.48 22.88 1.54
CA ARG A 65 -19.78 23.49 2.86
C ARG A 65 -18.59 23.43 3.81
N ALA A 66 -17.76 22.39 3.75
CA ALA A 66 -16.53 22.32 4.53
C ALA A 66 -15.53 23.39 4.06
N ALA A 67 -15.35 23.54 2.74
CA ALA A 67 -14.52 24.58 2.14
C ALA A 67 -15.01 25.99 2.48
N ALA A 68 -16.33 26.22 2.53
CA ALA A 68 -16.92 27.52 2.90
C ALA A 68 -16.64 27.96 4.34
N ARG A 69 -16.18 27.05 5.23
CA ARG A 69 -15.76 27.41 6.60
C ARG A 69 -14.31 27.85 6.68
N LEU A 70 -13.53 27.67 5.61
CA LEU A 70 -12.14 28.08 5.57
C LEU A 70 -12.04 29.59 5.31
N SER A 71 -11.31 30.30 6.17
CA SER A 71 -10.99 31.71 6.02
C SER A 71 -9.48 31.89 6.11
N HIS A 72 -8.81 32.03 4.97
CA HIS A 72 -7.39 32.24 4.89
C HIS A 72 -7.02 32.98 3.58
N PRO A 73 -6.10 33.93 3.58
CA PRO A 73 -5.76 34.70 2.38
C PRO A 73 -5.23 33.85 1.20
N GLY A 74 -4.64 32.69 1.46
CA GLY A 74 -4.17 31.73 0.46
C GLY A 74 -5.22 30.69 0.05
N ILE A 75 -6.47 30.82 0.44
CA ILE A 75 -7.59 29.91 0.07
C ILE A 75 -8.69 30.74 -0.58
N VAL A 76 -9.21 30.26 -1.71
CA VAL A 76 -10.35 30.90 -2.38
C VAL A 76 -11.56 30.92 -1.44
N THR A 77 -12.19 32.09 -1.24
CA THR A 77 -13.36 32.21 -0.39
C THR A 77 -14.59 31.69 -1.11
N VAL A 78 -15.25 30.68 -0.56
CA VAL A 78 -16.56 30.21 -1.04
C VAL A 78 -17.64 31.06 -0.40
N HIS A 79 -18.44 31.77 -1.21
CA HIS A 79 -19.51 32.67 -0.74
C HIS A 79 -20.79 31.91 -0.44
N GLU A 80 -21.26 31.12 -1.39
CA GLU A 80 -22.46 30.29 -1.21
C GLU A 80 -22.52 29.12 -2.22
N VAL A 81 -23.44 28.20 -2.00
CA VAL A 81 -23.79 27.13 -2.93
C VAL A 81 -25.25 27.26 -3.31
N VAL A 82 -25.51 27.54 -4.58
CA VAL A 82 -26.85 27.66 -5.13
C VAL A 82 -27.27 26.41 -5.89
N ARG A 83 -28.59 26.21 -6.04
CA ARG A 83 -29.14 25.16 -6.90
C ARG A 83 -29.87 25.80 -8.05
N ASP A 84 -29.51 25.37 -9.27
CA ASP A 84 -30.17 25.84 -10.49
C ASP A 84 -30.35 24.63 -11.43
N ASP A 85 -31.53 24.43 -11.97
CA ASP A 85 -31.92 23.25 -12.78
C ASP A 85 -31.56 21.89 -12.12
N GLY A 86 -31.73 21.82 -10.78
CA GLY A 86 -31.39 20.62 -10.01
C GLY A 86 -29.90 20.34 -9.88
N ARG A 87 -29.03 21.22 -10.38
CA ARG A 87 -27.56 21.11 -10.30
C ARG A 87 -26.99 22.01 -9.23
N PRO A 88 -25.94 21.61 -8.50
CA PRO A 88 -25.23 22.48 -7.59
C PRO A 88 -24.27 23.41 -8.35
N TRP A 89 -24.25 24.68 -7.95
CA TRP A 89 -23.32 25.69 -8.40
C TRP A 89 -22.61 26.28 -7.19
N ILE A 90 -21.29 26.42 -7.26
CA ILE A 90 -20.48 26.99 -6.18
C ILE A 90 -20.10 28.40 -6.56
N VAL A 91 -20.51 29.36 -5.73
CA VAL A 91 -20.17 30.78 -5.90
C VAL A 91 -19.00 31.12 -5.00
N MET A 92 -17.95 31.70 -5.58
CA MET A 92 -16.71 31.98 -4.87
C MET A 92 -16.06 33.30 -5.30
N GLU A 93 -15.08 33.74 -4.55
CA GLU A 93 -14.22 34.87 -4.87
C GLU A 93 -13.67 34.78 -6.29
N LEU A 94 -13.76 35.88 -7.05
CA LEU A 94 -13.08 36.02 -8.33
C LEU A 94 -11.63 36.47 -8.10
N VAL A 95 -10.70 35.56 -8.15
CA VAL A 95 -9.25 35.85 -8.05
C VAL A 95 -8.74 36.35 -9.38
N ARG A 96 -8.11 37.55 -9.41
CA ARG A 96 -7.61 38.20 -10.63
C ARG A 96 -6.16 37.83 -10.92
N GLY A 97 -5.92 36.57 -11.28
CA GLY A 97 -4.57 36.10 -11.55
C GLY A 97 -4.52 35.02 -12.63
N ARG A 98 -3.31 34.54 -12.94
CA ARG A 98 -3.12 33.38 -13.82
C ARG A 98 -2.91 32.12 -12.98
N THR A 99 -3.44 31.00 -13.44
CA THR A 99 -3.07 29.71 -12.82
C THR A 99 -1.58 29.44 -13.01
N LEU A 100 -0.95 28.79 -12.03
CA LEU A 100 0.45 28.38 -12.13
C LEU A 100 0.67 27.50 -13.39
N ALA A 101 -0.29 26.64 -13.75
CA ALA A 101 -0.23 25.87 -14.99
C ALA A 101 -0.12 26.75 -16.24
N ARG A 102 -0.89 27.85 -16.27
CA ARG A 102 -0.85 28.82 -17.36
C ARG A 102 0.49 29.58 -17.40
N VAL A 103 0.99 29.99 -16.24
CA VAL A 103 2.32 30.65 -16.12
C VAL A 103 3.44 29.71 -16.63
N LEU A 104 3.42 28.43 -16.22
CA LEU A 104 4.42 27.45 -16.66
C LEU A 104 4.34 27.19 -18.17
N LYS A 105 3.16 27.24 -18.76
CA LYS A 105 2.95 27.07 -20.21
C LYS A 105 3.39 28.28 -21.02
N GLU A 106 3.11 29.49 -20.54
CA GLU A 106 3.35 30.75 -21.25
C GLU A 106 4.76 31.30 -21.00
N ASP A 107 5.20 31.30 -19.72
CA ASP A 107 6.43 31.95 -19.28
C ASP A 107 7.57 30.94 -19.03
N GLY A 108 7.25 29.62 -18.97
CA GLY A 108 8.22 28.55 -18.68
C GLY A 108 8.46 28.32 -17.19
N PRO A 109 9.49 27.50 -16.84
CA PRO A 109 9.85 27.18 -15.46
C PRO A 109 10.24 28.39 -14.65
N LEU A 110 9.91 28.36 -13.35
CA LEU A 110 10.15 29.48 -12.42
C LEU A 110 11.50 29.32 -11.69
N PRO A 111 12.15 30.42 -11.29
CA PRO A 111 13.34 30.38 -10.45
C PRO A 111 13.08 29.72 -9.09
N PRO A 112 14.04 28.97 -8.53
CA PRO A 112 13.88 28.25 -7.25
C PRO A 112 13.40 29.13 -6.09
N ALA A 113 13.88 30.36 -5.96
CA ALA A 113 13.46 31.29 -4.92
C ALA A 113 11.95 31.63 -5.03
N ARG A 114 11.46 31.88 -6.26
CA ARG A 114 10.04 32.15 -6.48
C ARG A 114 9.17 30.91 -6.20
N VAL A 115 9.65 29.72 -6.54
CA VAL A 115 8.96 28.47 -6.21
C VAL A 115 8.93 28.23 -4.69
N ALA A 116 9.99 28.63 -3.97
CA ALA A 116 9.99 28.58 -2.49
C ALA A 116 8.95 29.52 -1.88
N GLU A 117 8.79 30.74 -2.39
CA GLU A 117 7.75 31.70 -1.95
C GLU A 117 6.34 31.14 -2.18
N ILE A 118 6.07 30.64 -3.40
CA ILE A 118 4.80 30.02 -3.77
C ILE A 118 4.52 28.82 -2.86
N GLY A 119 5.52 27.92 -2.69
CA GLY A 119 5.41 26.75 -1.84
C GLY A 119 5.12 27.08 -0.38
N ALA A 120 5.75 28.14 0.16
CA ALA A 120 5.50 28.61 1.52
C ALA A 120 4.06 29.09 1.71
N GLN A 121 3.52 29.83 0.74
CA GLN A 121 2.14 30.32 0.80
C GLN A 121 1.12 29.18 0.66
N ILE A 122 1.36 28.22 -0.24
CA ILE A 122 0.52 27.02 -0.37
C ILE A 122 0.56 26.21 0.95
N LEU A 123 1.73 26.04 1.55
CA LEU A 123 1.88 25.30 2.81
C LEU A 123 1.09 25.95 3.94
N THR A 124 1.09 27.30 4.07
CA THR A 124 0.30 27.98 5.09
C THR A 124 -1.20 27.80 4.87
N ALA A 125 -1.66 27.82 3.62
CA ALA A 125 -3.04 27.55 3.25
C ALA A 125 -3.44 26.10 3.58
N LEU A 126 -2.61 25.12 3.24
CA LEU A 126 -2.84 23.71 3.58
C LEU A 126 -2.89 23.47 5.09
N ARG A 127 -1.97 24.07 5.86
CA ARG A 127 -1.98 23.96 7.33
C ARG A 127 -3.26 24.53 7.95
N ALA A 128 -3.77 25.64 7.44
CA ALA A 128 -5.04 26.22 7.89
C ALA A 128 -6.22 25.29 7.58
N ALA A 129 -6.25 24.68 6.40
CA ALA A 129 -7.27 23.71 6.03
C ALA A 129 -7.20 22.43 6.88
N HIS A 130 -5.99 21.87 7.07
CA HIS A 130 -5.77 20.67 7.89
C HIS A 130 -6.17 20.87 9.35
N ALA A 131 -5.89 22.06 9.92
CA ALA A 131 -6.34 22.41 11.28
C ALA A 131 -7.86 22.44 11.41
N ALA A 132 -8.59 22.77 10.31
CA ALA A 132 -10.03 22.71 10.23
C ALA A 132 -10.59 21.33 9.85
N GLY A 133 -9.72 20.29 9.76
CA GLY A 133 -10.11 18.93 9.38
C GLY A 133 -10.39 18.75 7.89
N VAL A 134 -9.93 19.67 7.03
CA VAL A 134 -10.14 19.63 5.57
C VAL A 134 -8.84 19.30 4.86
N VAL A 135 -8.83 18.22 4.06
CA VAL A 135 -7.71 17.82 3.17
C VAL A 135 -8.04 18.29 1.76
N HIS A 136 -7.06 18.84 1.05
CA HIS A 136 -7.28 19.41 -0.30
C HIS A 136 -7.46 18.33 -1.37
N ARG A 137 -6.65 17.26 -1.33
CA ARG A 137 -6.71 16.05 -2.18
C ARG A 137 -6.26 16.21 -3.63
N ASP A 138 -6.19 17.45 -4.18
CA ASP A 138 -5.88 17.71 -5.59
C ASP A 138 -5.02 18.99 -5.76
N VAL A 139 -3.89 19.09 -5.03
CA VAL A 139 -2.94 20.18 -5.17
C VAL A 139 -2.14 19.99 -6.46
N LYS A 140 -2.31 20.93 -7.42
CA LYS A 140 -1.63 20.90 -8.73
C LYS A 140 -1.56 22.29 -9.34
N PRO A 141 -0.72 22.54 -10.35
CA PRO A 141 -0.55 23.89 -10.92
C PRO A 141 -1.83 24.54 -11.45
N SER A 142 -2.81 23.76 -11.92
CA SER A 142 -4.10 24.30 -12.39
C SER A 142 -5.00 24.81 -11.26
N ASN A 143 -4.76 24.34 -10.02
CA ASN A 143 -5.54 24.71 -8.83
C ASN A 143 -4.81 25.75 -7.96
N VAL A 144 -3.72 26.33 -8.46
CA VAL A 144 -2.95 27.41 -7.83
C VAL A 144 -3.06 28.66 -8.69
N ILE A 145 -3.61 29.76 -8.16
CA ILE A 145 -3.69 31.05 -8.85
C ILE A 145 -2.65 31.99 -8.25
N LEU A 146 -1.88 32.65 -9.12
CA LEU A 146 -0.90 33.68 -8.79
C LEU A 146 -1.53 35.05 -9.08
N ASP A 147 -1.80 35.84 -8.03
CA ASP A 147 -2.42 37.18 -8.07
C ASP A 147 -1.42 38.17 -7.45
N GLY A 148 -0.49 38.70 -8.27
CA GLY A 148 0.64 39.48 -7.80
C GLY A 148 1.54 38.65 -6.88
N ASP A 149 1.70 39.10 -5.64
CA ASP A 149 2.47 38.40 -4.60
C ASP A 149 1.63 37.36 -3.83
N ARG A 150 0.33 37.32 -4.05
CA ARG A 150 -0.61 36.40 -3.41
C ARG A 150 -0.70 35.09 -4.19
N THR A 151 -0.54 33.97 -3.50
CA THR A 151 -0.80 32.63 -4.06
C THR A 151 -2.07 32.07 -3.44
N VAL A 152 -3.03 31.68 -4.26
CA VAL A 152 -4.35 31.21 -3.82
C VAL A 152 -4.61 29.78 -4.30
N LEU A 153 -4.95 28.92 -3.36
CA LEU A 153 -5.45 27.56 -3.63
C LEU A 153 -6.96 27.58 -3.92
N THR A 154 -7.35 26.89 -4.98
CA THR A 154 -8.74 26.69 -5.39
C THR A 154 -9.11 25.22 -5.37
N ASP A 155 -10.40 24.91 -5.49
CA ASP A 155 -10.91 23.55 -5.70
C ASP A 155 -10.66 22.56 -4.56
N PHE A 156 -10.80 22.99 -3.30
CA PHE A 156 -10.75 22.12 -2.14
C PHE A 156 -11.80 21.02 -2.21
N GLY A 157 -11.36 19.75 -2.22
CA GLY A 157 -12.18 18.55 -2.00
C GLY A 157 -13.28 18.24 -3.00
N VAL A 158 -13.63 19.17 -3.91
CA VAL A 158 -14.82 19.07 -4.80
C VAL A 158 -14.71 17.97 -5.85
N ALA A 159 -13.53 17.35 -5.98
CA ALA A 159 -13.19 16.46 -7.08
C ALA A 159 -13.03 14.99 -6.70
N SER A 160 -13.02 14.62 -5.43
CA SER A 160 -12.76 13.25 -5.01
C SER A 160 -14.04 12.42 -5.00
N LEU A 161 -14.26 11.64 -6.04
CA LEU A 161 -15.12 10.46 -5.99
C LEU A 161 -14.49 9.47 -5.02
N ASP A 162 -15.27 8.91 -4.07
CA ASP A 162 -14.81 8.03 -2.98
C ASP A 162 -13.68 7.09 -3.36
N GLY A 163 -12.62 7.08 -2.53
CA GLY A 163 -11.66 6.00 -2.27
C GLY A 163 -11.27 5.01 -3.36
N GLY A 164 -11.74 5.19 -4.57
CA GLY A 164 -11.43 4.41 -5.75
C GLY A 164 -11.30 5.35 -6.93
N THR A 165 -10.21 5.27 -7.61
CA THR A 165 -10.02 5.79 -8.95
C THR A 165 -11.18 5.32 -9.80
N VAL A 166 -12.18 6.17 -10.08
CA VAL A 166 -13.26 5.79 -10.99
C VAL A 166 -12.66 5.78 -12.40
N LEU A 167 -12.17 4.61 -12.79
CA LEU A 167 -12.13 4.26 -14.19
C LEU A 167 -13.61 4.16 -14.60
N THR A 168 -14.08 5.08 -15.43
CA THR A 168 -15.34 4.90 -16.13
C THR A 168 -15.25 3.60 -16.94
N GLU A 169 -16.38 2.94 -17.24
CA GLU A 169 -16.43 1.75 -18.09
C GLU A 169 -15.69 1.93 -19.44
N THR A 170 -15.43 3.17 -19.83
CA THR A 170 -14.67 3.57 -21.02
C THR A 170 -13.17 3.73 -20.77
N GLY A 171 -12.65 3.47 -19.55
CA GLY A 171 -11.21 3.62 -19.23
C GLY A 171 -10.73 5.06 -19.07
N ALA A 172 -11.61 6.06 -19.07
CA ALA A 172 -11.25 7.46 -18.86
C ALA A 172 -11.21 7.77 -17.35
N MET A 173 -10.07 8.16 -16.85
CA MET A 173 -9.86 8.60 -15.47
C MET A 173 -10.16 10.09 -15.36
N LEU A 174 -10.97 10.47 -14.36
CA LEU A 174 -11.26 11.88 -14.06
C LEU A 174 -10.06 12.49 -13.32
N GLY A 175 -9.17 13.21 -14.02
CA GLY A 175 -8.05 13.93 -13.42
C GLY A 175 -6.67 13.58 -13.99
N THR A 176 -5.66 14.40 -13.66
CA THR A 176 -4.27 14.20 -14.09
C THR A 176 -3.51 13.50 -12.96
N PRO A 177 -3.10 12.23 -13.07
CA PRO A 177 -2.48 11.46 -11.99
C PRO A 177 -1.06 11.91 -11.63
N SER A 178 -0.44 12.78 -12.45
CA SER A 178 0.96 13.22 -12.31
C SER A 178 1.30 13.92 -11.00
N TYR A 179 0.30 14.43 -10.28
CA TYR A 179 0.45 15.11 -8.99
C TYR A 179 -0.13 14.32 -7.81
N MET A 180 -0.79 13.19 -8.09
CA MET A 180 -1.43 12.34 -7.11
C MET A 180 -0.41 11.69 -6.18
N ALA A 181 -0.73 11.53 -4.90
CA ALA A 181 0.14 10.81 -3.98
C ALA A 181 0.03 9.29 -4.20
N PRO A 182 1.14 8.53 -3.97
CA PRO A 182 1.14 7.08 -4.18
C PRO A 182 0.05 6.34 -3.39
N GLU A 183 -0.27 6.77 -2.18
CA GLU A 183 -1.35 6.20 -1.36
C GLU A 183 -2.74 6.43 -1.99
N GLN A 184 -2.98 7.59 -2.59
CA GLN A 184 -4.23 7.87 -3.32
C GLN A 184 -4.33 7.00 -4.58
N ALA A 185 -3.22 6.84 -5.31
CA ALA A 185 -3.16 5.94 -6.46
C ALA A 185 -3.39 4.47 -6.08
N ARG A 186 -3.14 4.07 -4.82
CA ARG A 186 -3.46 2.76 -4.25
C ARG A 186 -4.90 2.67 -3.70
N GLY A 187 -5.70 3.73 -3.84
CA GLY A 187 -7.09 3.76 -3.36
C GLY A 187 -7.24 4.06 -1.86
N ALA A 188 -6.19 4.50 -1.19
CA ALA A 188 -6.30 4.95 0.20
C ALA A 188 -6.86 6.37 0.28
N ASP A 189 -7.50 6.69 1.40
CA ASP A 189 -7.98 8.04 1.67
C ASP A 189 -6.83 9.04 1.69
N ALA A 190 -7.07 10.21 1.08
CA ALA A 190 -6.12 11.31 1.12
C ALA A 190 -5.98 11.85 2.55
N THR A 191 -4.74 12.11 2.96
CA THR A 191 -4.37 12.63 4.27
C THR A 191 -3.63 13.96 4.12
N PRO A 192 -3.36 14.71 5.20
CA PRO A 192 -2.45 15.85 5.15
C PRO A 192 -1.10 15.55 4.50
N ALA A 193 -0.59 14.32 4.67
CA ALA A 193 0.65 13.88 4.03
C ALA A 193 0.50 13.75 2.50
N SER A 194 -0.68 13.39 1.99
CA SER A 194 -0.96 13.35 0.55
C SER A 194 -0.88 14.75 -0.08
N ASP A 195 -1.41 15.78 0.59
CA ASP A 195 -1.29 17.17 0.14
C ASP A 195 0.17 17.65 0.11
N LEU A 196 1.01 17.18 1.06
CA LEU A 196 2.46 17.49 1.06
C LEU A 196 3.18 16.86 -0.13
N TRP A 197 2.83 15.63 -0.52
CA TRP A 197 3.33 15.04 -1.76
C TRP A 197 2.93 15.86 -2.98
N SER A 198 1.64 16.19 -3.09
CA SER A 198 1.10 16.96 -4.23
C SER A 198 1.70 18.36 -4.30
N LEU A 199 2.01 18.98 -3.14
CA LEU A 199 2.80 20.21 -3.06
C LEU A 199 4.23 19.98 -3.61
N GLY A 200 4.89 18.90 -3.23
CA GLY A 200 6.21 18.53 -3.75
C GLY A 200 6.22 18.33 -5.28
N ALA A 201 5.21 17.63 -5.82
CA ALA A 201 5.04 17.43 -7.26
C ALA A 201 4.74 18.75 -8.00
N THR A 202 3.96 19.64 -7.38
CA THR A 202 3.67 20.99 -7.90
C THR A 202 4.93 21.86 -7.94
N MET A 203 5.75 21.84 -6.88
CA MET A 203 7.02 22.55 -6.82
C MET A 203 8.03 21.98 -7.81
N TYR A 204 8.07 20.65 -7.97
CA TYR A 204 8.88 19.99 -8.99
C TYR A 204 8.51 20.51 -10.39
N ALA A 205 7.21 20.47 -10.74
CA ALA A 205 6.73 20.99 -12.01
C ALA A 205 7.03 22.48 -12.20
N ALA A 206 6.98 23.27 -11.13
CA ALA A 206 7.26 24.69 -11.20
C ALA A 206 8.74 25.01 -11.52
N VAL A 207 9.70 24.19 -11.08
CA VAL A 207 11.13 24.40 -11.38
C VAL A 207 11.59 23.69 -12.65
N GLU A 208 11.00 22.53 -13.01
CA GLU A 208 11.42 21.73 -14.17
C GLU A 208 10.60 22.02 -15.44
N GLY A 209 9.38 22.58 -15.29
CA GLY A 209 8.44 22.83 -16.39
C GLY A 209 7.56 21.61 -16.73
N GLN A 210 7.79 20.46 -16.10
CA GLN A 210 7.05 19.21 -16.30
C GLN A 210 6.90 18.47 -14.98
N PRO A 211 5.84 17.68 -14.79
CA PRO A 211 5.61 16.94 -13.56
C PRO A 211 6.67 15.83 -13.34
N PRO A 212 6.86 15.34 -12.08
CA PRO A 212 7.83 14.30 -11.78
C PRO A 212 7.48 12.94 -12.40
N PHE A 213 6.22 12.72 -12.72
CA PHE A 213 5.71 11.51 -13.38
C PHE A 213 4.85 11.93 -14.56
N ASP A 214 5.22 11.51 -15.75
CA ASP A 214 4.52 11.78 -16.99
C ASP A 214 4.48 10.51 -17.86
N GLY A 215 3.58 10.47 -18.86
CA GLY A 215 3.44 9.33 -19.76
C GLY A 215 2.27 9.49 -20.71
N GLU A 216 2.30 8.75 -21.82
CA GLU A 216 1.29 8.81 -22.87
C GLU A 216 -0.11 8.34 -22.40
N THR A 217 -0.17 7.52 -21.34
CA THR A 217 -1.43 7.02 -20.80
C THR A 217 -1.49 7.21 -19.28
N VAL A 218 -2.70 7.34 -18.75
CA VAL A 218 -2.97 7.37 -17.30
C VAL A 218 -2.33 6.18 -16.59
N ALA A 219 -2.43 4.99 -17.18
CA ALA A 219 -1.87 3.76 -16.63
C ALA A 219 -0.34 3.84 -16.52
N THR A 220 0.35 4.37 -17.53
CA THR A 220 1.81 4.55 -17.52
C THR A 220 2.25 5.49 -16.40
N VAL A 221 1.53 6.61 -16.21
CA VAL A 221 1.81 7.57 -15.13
C VAL A 221 1.60 6.91 -13.76
N LEU A 222 0.51 6.17 -13.56
CA LEU A 222 0.21 5.47 -12.30
C LEU A 222 1.27 4.40 -11.98
N VAL A 223 1.67 3.61 -12.97
CA VAL A 223 2.73 2.61 -12.79
C VAL A 223 4.04 3.30 -12.39
N SER A 224 4.46 4.34 -13.10
CA SER A 224 5.66 5.12 -12.78
C SER A 224 5.57 5.74 -11.39
N LEU A 225 4.45 6.37 -11.06
CA LEU A 225 4.16 6.92 -9.74
C LEU A 225 4.31 5.88 -8.62
N LEU A 226 3.91 4.64 -8.84
CA LEU A 226 3.92 3.59 -7.81
C LEU A 226 5.25 2.84 -7.72
N THR A 227 6.00 2.71 -8.84
CA THR A 227 7.14 1.78 -8.95
C THR A 227 8.49 2.45 -9.07
N THR A 228 8.57 3.67 -9.65
CA THR A 228 9.85 4.37 -9.86
C THR A 228 10.01 5.54 -8.93
N ASP A 229 11.24 5.81 -8.49
CA ASP A 229 11.53 7.02 -7.73
C ASP A 229 11.39 8.26 -8.63
N PRO A 230 10.97 9.41 -8.06
CA PRO A 230 10.90 10.66 -8.83
C PRO A 230 12.29 11.04 -9.34
N PRO A 231 12.42 11.51 -10.59
CA PRO A 231 13.69 11.99 -11.12
C PRO A 231 14.24 13.12 -10.24
N ALA A 232 15.57 13.18 -10.11
CA ALA A 232 16.19 14.30 -9.38
C ALA A 232 15.94 15.61 -10.14
N PRO A 233 15.44 16.68 -9.47
CA PRO A 233 15.18 17.95 -10.16
C PRO A 233 16.49 18.67 -10.48
N GLY A 234 16.78 18.82 -11.76
CA GLY A 234 18.05 19.40 -12.26
C GLY A 234 18.14 20.93 -12.10
N ARG A 235 16.98 21.61 -12.11
CA ARG A 235 16.87 23.09 -12.01
C ARG A 235 16.54 23.59 -10.62
N ALA A 236 16.25 22.71 -9.67
CA ALA A 236 15.76 23.08 -8.34
C ALA A 236 16.82 23.72 -7.43
N GLY A 237 18.12 23.51 -7.69
CA GLY A 237 19.19 24.06 -6.86
C GLY A 237 18.96 23.76 -5.37
N PRO A 238 18.91 24.80 -4.48
CA PRO A 238 18.72 24.60 -3.05
C PRO A 238 17.35 23.99 -2.66
N LEU A 239 16.35 24.00 -3.56
CA LEU A 239 15.06 23.34 -3.35
C LEU A 239 15.10 21.83 -3.57
N ALA A 240 16.13 21.27 -4.23
CA ALA A 240 16.18 19.86 -4.58
C ALA A 240 16.00 18.93 -3.36
N PRO A 241 16.67 19.14 -2.20
CA PRO A 241 16.45 18.31 -1.01
C PRO A 241 15.03 18.43 -0.43
N VAL A 242 14.41 19.61 -0.53
CA VAL A 242 13.05 19.87 -0.05
C VAL A 242 12.05 19.10 -0.91
N ILE A 243 12.15 19.21 -2.23
CA ILE A 243 11.30 18.49 -3.18
C ILE A 243 11.45 16.98 -3.01
N ALA A 244 12.69 16.46 -2.91
CA ALA A 244 12.95 15.05 -2.67
C ALA A 244 12.34 14.56 -1.34
N GLY A 245 12.43 15.37 -0.27
CA GLY A 245 11.84 15.05 1.03
C GLY A 245 10.30 15.02 1.02
N LEU A 246 9.66 15.81 0.16
CA LEU A 246 8.20 15.78 -0.02
C LEU A 246 7.77 14.60 -0.91
N LEU A 247 8.57 14.23 -1.91
CA LEU A 247 8.30 13.14 -2.84
C LEU A 247 8.77 11.77 -2.32
N ALA A 248 8.88 11.60 -1.00
CA ALA A 248 9.07 10.30 -0.39
C ALA A 248 7.81 9.44 -0.57
N LYS A 249 7.95 8.23 -1.15
CA LYS A 249 6.82 7.33 -1.46
C LYS A 249 5.98 7.00 -0.23
N GLU A 250 6.63 6.78 0.91
CA GLU A 250 5.97 6.48 2.18
C GLU A 250 5.54 7.79 2.88
N PRO A 251 4.26 7.97 3.20
CA PRO A 251 3.76 9.22 3.82
C PRO A 251 4.49 9.61 5.11
N GLY A 252 4.88 8.63 5.95
CA GLY A 252 5.61 8.85 7.19
C GLY A 252 7.07 9.24 7.03
N MET A 253 7.63 9.13 5.81
CA MET A 253 9.01 9.54 5.48
C MET A 253 9.07 10.92 4.83
N ARG A 254 7.92 11.53 4.55
CA ARG A 254 7.84 12.88 3.97
C ARG A 254 8.29 13.92 4.98
N MET A 255 8.88 14.98 4.46
CA MET A 255 9.31 16.12 5.28
C MET A 255 8.11 16.67 6.07
N PRO A 256 8.17 16.76 7.41
CA PRO A 256 7.09 17.33 8.22
C PRO A 256 6.81 18.80 7.86
N ALA A 257 5.54 19.22 7.94
CA ALA A 257 5.11 20.56 7.55
C ALA A 257 5.86 21.70 8.27
N ASP A 258 6.25 21.51 9.53
CA ASP A 258 6.99 22.52 10.30
C ASP A 258 8.44 22.66 9.81
N VAL A 259 9.09 21.52 9.50
CA VAL A 259 10.44 21.49 8.93
C VAL A 259 10.43 22.12 7.55
N LEU A 260 9.42 21.77 6.72
CA LEU A 260 9.20 22.34 5.39
C LEU A 260 9.06 23.86 5.47
N ALA A 261 8.24 24.40 6.37
CA ALA A 261 8.03 25.82 6.54
C ALA A 261 9.34 26.58 6.81
N ALA A 262 10.19 26.05 7.69
CA ALA A 262 11.49 26.65 8.00
C ALA A 262 12.44 26.66 6.79
N HIS A 263 12.46 25.58 5.98
CA HIS A 263 13.27 25.51 4.77
C HIS A 263 12.77 26.49 3.69
N LEU A 264 11.47 26.52 3.42
CA LEU A 264 10.89 27.40 2.39
C LEU A 264 11.08 28.88 2.75
N THR A 265 10.87 29.27 4.01
CA THR A 265 11.10 30.66 4.46
C THR A 265 12.55 31.09 4.25
N ARG A 266 13.53 30.23 4.54
CA ARG A 266 14.94 30.52 4.33
C ARG A 266 15.27 30.68 2.85
N LEU A 267 14.70 29.83 1.98
CA LEU A 267 14.96 29.85 0.55
C LEU A 267 14.24 30.98 -0.17
N ALA A 268 13.05 31.37 0.29
CA ALA A 268 12.28 32.52 -0.21
C ALA A 268 12.95 33.86 0.15
N GLY A 269 13.58 33.97 1.32
CA GLY A 269 14.24 35.17 1.77
C GLY A 269 15.49 35.57 1.00
N GLY A 270 15.92 34.78 -0.01
CA GLY A 270 17.10 34.93 -0.85
C GLY A 270 18.30 35.46 -0.06
N ALA A 271 19.29 34.62 0.25
CA ALA A 271 20.58 34.97 0.84
C ALA A 271 20.88 36.47 1.04
N ARG A 272 20.26 37.11 2.00
CA ARG A 272 20.95 38.13 2.76
C ARG A 272 21.86 37.35 3.70
N GLU A 273 23.06 37.09 3.23
CA GLU A 273 24.21 36.78 4.06
C GLU A 273 24.17 37.82 5.20
N PRO A 274 24.09 37.44 6.48
CA PRO A 274 24.25 38.41 7.54
C PRO A 274 25.61 39.05 7.29
N ALA A 275 25.60 40.37 7.03
CA ALA A 275 26.85 41.11 6.94
C ALA A 275 27.72 40.68 8.10
N ALA A 276 28.93 40.24 7.80
CA ALA A 276 29.91 39.87 8.79
C ALA A 276 29.98 41.02 9.84
N PRO A 277 29.92 40.73 11.13
CA PRO A 277 30.05 41.77 12.14
C PRO A 277 31.35 42.53 11.86
N PRO A 278 31.36 43.87 11.99
CA PRO A 278 32.56 44.65 11.79
C PRO A 278 33.66 44.13 12.75
N PRO A 279 34.93 44.09 12.30
CA PRO A 279 36.02 43.65 13.14
C PRO A 279 36.05 44.52 14.43
N PRO A 280 36.28 43.90 15.60
CA PRO A 280 36.40 44.67 16.83
C PRO A 280 37.58 45.64 16.72
N PRO A 281 37.49 46.86 17.33
CA PRO A 281 38.59 47.82 17.31
C PRO A 281 39.83 47.21 17.91
N GLU A 282 40.97 47.48 17.29
CA GLU A 282 42.32 47.11 17.80
C GLU A 282 42.53 47.74 19.18
N GLU A 283 42.55 46.94 20.23
CA GLU A 283 43.02 47.32 21.54
C GLU A 283 44.53 47.06 21.64
N GLU A 284 45.24 48.12 22.01
CA GLU A 284 46.68 48.17 22.20
C GLU A 284 47.17 47.06 23.13
N GLU A 285 48.29 46.42 22.73
CA GLU A 285 49.05 45.45 23.51
C GLU A 285 49.51 46.03 24.83
N GLN A 286 49.06 45.47 25.93
CA GLN A 286 49.80 45.57 27.23
C GLN A 286 50.36 44.21 27.59
N GLU A 287 51.71 44.16 27.55
CA GLU A 287 52.52 43.05 28.02
C GLU A 287 52.21 42.71 29.47
N THR A 288 51.79 41.48 29.76
CA THR A 288 51.98 40.88 31.11
C THR A 288 52.39 39.42 31.02
N THR A 289 53.45 39.12 31.64
CA THR A 289 54.26 37.90 31.78
C THR A 289 53.48 36.63 32.15
N PRO A 290 53.97 35.43 31.80
CA PRO A 290 53.25 34.19 31.82
C PRO A 290 53.26 33.50 33.20
N ARG A 291 52.06 33.20 33.72
CA ARG A 291 51.92 32.22 34.81
C ARG A 291 51.68 30.83 34.24
N ARG A 292 52.62 29.92 34.49
CA ARG A 292 52.56 28.47 34.21
C ARG A 292 51.30 27.85 34.82
N ARG A 293 50.50 27.11 33.99
CA ARG A 293 49.56 26.08 34.44
C ARG A 293 49.95 24.74 33.85
N PRO A 294 49.70 23.62 34.56
CA PRO A 294 50.28 22.32 34.24
C PRO A 294 49.62 21.63 33.06
N ARG A 295 50.43 21.04 32.20
CA ARG A 295 50.04 20.16 31.10
C ARG A 295 49.73 18.76 31.66
N THR A 296 48.53 18.29 31.50
CA THR A 296 48.05 16.91 31.31
C THR A 296 46.53 16.89 31.55
N PRO A 297 45.64 16.27 30.77
CA PRO A 297 45.84 15.00 30.06
C PRO A 297 45.21 14.96 28.63
N LEU A 298 45.91 15.41 27.60
CA LEU A 298 45.39 15.23 26.21
C LEU A 298 45.90 13.94 25.53
N LEU A 299 46.94 13.32 26.11
CA LEU A 299 47.54 12.10 25.54
C LEU A 299 46.74 10.83 25.85
N LEU A 300 45.94 10.80 26.91
CA LEU A 300 45.15 9.60 27.28
C LEU A 300 43.89 9.45 26.44
N ALA A 301 43.28 10.57 26.00
CA ALA A 301 42.11 10.55 25.16
C ALA A 301 42.42 10.14 23.71
N LEU A 302 43.61 10.47 23.20
CA LEU A 302 44.05 10.11 21.85
C LEU A 302 44.39 8.61 21.73
N LEU A 303 45.01 8.03 22.78
CA LEU A 303 45.32 6.60 22.83
C LEU A 303 44.06 5.71 22.94
N LEU A 304 43.02 6.17 23.66
CA LEU A 304 41.76 5.43 23.77
C LEU A 304 40.96 5.45 22.45
N ALA A 305 41.00 6.53 21.68
CA ALA A 305 40.37 6.64 20.38
C ALA A 305 41.04 5.75 19.32
N ILE A 306 42.35 5.59 19.35
CA ILE A 306 43.11 4.75 18.41
C ILE A 306 42.90 3.27 18.72
N THR A 307 42.80 2.87 20.00
CA THR A 307 42.58 1.47 20.39
C THR A 307 41.17 0.99 20.08
N LEU A 308 40.13 1.84 20.17
CA LEU A 308 38.77 1.52 19.79
C LEU A 308 38.59 1.41 18.25
N SER A 309 39.32 2.21 17.47
CA SER A 309 39.28 2.14 16.00
C SER A 309 39.95 0.88 15.43
N THR A 310 41.00 0.39 16.09
CA THR A 310 41.70 -0.84 15.65
C THR A 310 40.96 -2.12 16.05
N ALA A 311 40.22 -2.13 17.17
CA ALA A 311 39.41 -3.28 17.57
C ALA A 311 38.17 -3.47 16.64
N ALA A 312 37.58 -2.37 16.15
CA ALA A 312 36.46 -2.44 15.18
C ALA A 312 36.90 -2.95 13.79
N ALA A 313 38.15 -2.73 13.40
CA ALA A 313 38.66 -3.15 12.09
C ALA A 313 39.02 -4.65 12.02
N ILE A 314 39.18 -5.34 13.16
CA ILE A 314 39.56 -6.76 13.20
C ILE A 314 38.33 -7.69 13.26
N TRP A 315 37.13 -7.16 13.60
CA TRP A 315 35.92 -7.98 13.81
C TRP A 315 34.84 -7.88 12.72
N LEU A 316 35.10 -7.18 11.63
CA LEU A 316 34.22 -7.18 10.47
C LEU A 316 34.60 -8.36 9.54
N PRO A 317 33.74 -9.38 9.39
CA PRO A 317 33.99 -10.40 8.40
C PRO A 317 33.97 -9.74 7.01
N ARG A 318 35.06 -9.93 6.26
CA ARG A 318 35.16 -9.53 4.84
C ARG A 318 34.13 -10.34 4.04
N HIS A 319 32.90 -9.86 3.97
CA HIS A 319 31.95 -10.33 3.00
C HIS A 319 32.31 -9.68 1.66
N SER A 320 32.96 -10.43 0.80
CA SER A 320 33.00 -10.12 -0.63
C SER A 320 31.54 -9.90 -1.09
N PRO A 321 31.24 -8.87 -1.90
CA PRO A 321 29.91 -8.73 -2.46
C PRO A 321 29.65 -9.96 -3.34
N ARG A 322 28.88 -10.91 -2.84
CA ARG A 322 28.27 -11.92 -3.69
C ARG A 322 27.41 -11.15 -4.67
N ARG A 323 27.84 -11.18 -5.94
CA ARG A 323 27.02 -10.74 -7.07
C ARG A 323 25.63 -11.31 -6.86
N ALA A 324 24.64 -10.44 -6.67
CA ALA A 324 23.25 -10.85 -6.63
C ALA A 324 22.99 -11.73 -7.86
N PRO A 325 22.34 -12.87 -7.73
CA PRO A 325 21.96 -13.64 -8.90
C PRO A 325 21.11 -12.71 -9.79
N ALA A 326 21.43 -12.70 -11.08
CA ALA A 326 20.69 -11.93 -12.08
C ALA A 326 19.20 -12.20 -11.85
N ALA A 327 18.41 -11.13 -11.75
CA ALA A 327 16.97 -11.23 -11.59
C ALA A 327 16.44 -12.16 -12.67
N ALA A 328 15.72 -13.20 -12.25
CA ALA A 328 15.05 -14.09 -13.20
C ALA A 328 14.16 -13.24 -14.12
N PRO A 329 14.07 -13.56 -15.42
CA PRO A 329 13.21 -12.84 -16.35
C PRO A 329 11.78 -12.81 -15.78
N ALA A 330 11.13 -11.67 -15.90
CA ALA A 330 9.75 -11.48 -15.45
C ALA A 330 8.88 -12.59 -16.07
N PRO A 331 7.99 -13.22 -15.30
CA PRO A 331 7.05 -14.18 -15.87
C PRO A 331 6.23 -13.48 -16.96
N PRO A 332 5.91 -14.18 -18.06
CA PRO A 332 5.16 -13.58 -19.15
C PRO A 332 3.79 -13.10 -18.65
N VAL A 333 3.38 -11.94 -19.13
CA VAL A 333 2.04 -11.40 -18.89
C VAL A 333 1.02 -12.37 -19.48
N VAL A 334 0.20 -12.91 -18.62
CA VAL A 334 -0.83 -13.90 -19.00
C VAL A 334 -2.07 -13.14 -19.44
N HIS A 335 -2.40 -13.21 -20.73
CA HIS A 335 -3.62 -12.62 -21.26
C HIS A 335 -4.86 -13.39 -20.80
N ILE A 336 -5.95 -12.67 -20.49
CA ILE A 336 -7.25 -13.26 -20.16
C ILE A 336 -7.69 -14.17 -21.31
N GLY A 337 -7.90 -15.46 -21.03
CA GLY A 337 -8.33 -16.46 -22.03
C GLY A 337 -7.27 -17.51 -22.40
N ILE A 338 -6.06 -17.44 -21.88
CA ILE A 338 -5.06 -18.50 -22.11
C ILE A 338 -5.42 -19.75 -21.30
N HIS A 339 -5.50 -20.88 -21.98
CA HIS A 339 -5.75 -22.17 -21.37
C HIS A 339 -4.41 -22.75 -20.85
N PHE A 340 -4.19 -22.70 -19.52
CA PHE A 340 -3.03 -23.31 -18.91
C PHE A 340 -3.17 -24.83 -18.93
N PRO A 341 -2.17 -25.57 -19.44
CA PRO A 341 -2.19 -27.01 -19.32
C PRO A 341 -2.13 -27.41 -17.85
N SER A 342 -3.07 -28.21 -17.41
CA SER A 342 -3.10 -28.77 -16.08
C SER A 342 -3.06 -30.28 -16.12
N THR A 343 -2.32 -30.86 -15.18
CA THR A 343 -2.35 -32.31 -14.94
C THR A 343 -3.23 -32.58 -13.73
N ARG A 344 -4.17 -33.48 -13.88
CA ARG A 344 -5.03 -33.94 -12.78
C ARG A 344 -4.40 -35.16 -12.11
N LEU A 345 -4.10 -35.02 -10.83
CA LEU A 345 -3.80 -36.14 -9.94
C LEU A 345 -5.13 -36.60 -9.33
N LYS A 346 -5.52 -37.83 -9.58
CA LYS A 346 -6.79 -38.36 -9.05
C LYS A 346 -6.62 -38.65 -7.57
N SER A 347 -7.56 -38.21 -6.78
CA SER A 347 -7.77 -38.63 -5.38
C SER A 347 -9.19 -39.14 -5.25
N ASP A 348 -9.42 -40.08 -4.37
CA ASP A 348 -10.78 -40.56 -4.08
C ASP A 348 -11.49 -39.74 -3.00
N THR A 349 -10.86 -38.66 -2.56
CA THR A 349 -11.27 -37.83 -1.41
C THR A 349 -11.19 -36.33 -1.74
N ASN A 350 -12.02 -35.52 -1.07
CA ASN A 350 -11.92 -34.07 -1.11
C ASN A 350 -10.55 -33.63 -0.57
N ILE A 351 -9.92 -32.66 -1.24
CA ILE A 351 -8.58 -32.18 -0.88
C ILE A 351 -8.71 -30.78 -0.23
N PHE A 352 -8.37 -30.70 1.05
CA PHE A 352 -8.46 -29.47 1.85
C PHE A 352 -7.12 -28.74 1.97
N SER A 353 -6.00 -29.43 1.79
CA SER A 353 -4.68 -28.81 1.87
C SER A 353 -3.67 -29.40 0.90
N VAL A 354 -2.84 -28.51 0.31
CA VAL A 354 -1.69 -28.89 -0.54
C VAL A 354 -0.45 -28.08 -0.12
N ALA A 355 0.73 -28.69 -0.21
CA ALA A 355 2.00 -28.03 0.04
C ALA A 355 3.12 -28.65 -0.81
N PHE A 356 3.98 -27.81 -1.41
CA PHE A 356 5.24 -28.28 -2.01
C PHE A 356 6.32 -28.44 -0.95
N SER A 357 7.17 -29.44 -1.14
CA SER A 357 8.45 -29.53 -0.43
C SER A 357 9.35 -28.33 -0.81
N PRO A 358 10.30 -27.93 0.06
CA PRO A 358 11.17 -26.77 -0.21
C PRO A 358 12.03 -26.92 -1.48
N ASP A 359 12.33 -28.15 -1.91
CA ASP A 359 13.04 -28.45 -3.16
C ASP A 359 12.13 -28.55 -4.40
N GLY A 360 10.79 -28.41 -4.20
CA GLY A 360 9.78 -28.46 -5.25
C GLY A 360 9.53 -29.85 -5.86
N ARG A 361 10.19 -30.91 -5.35
CA ARG A 361 10.09 -32.26 -5.94
C ARG A 361 8.90 -33.06 -5.46
N THR A 362 8.46 -32.81 -4.25
CA THR A 362 7.35 -33.53 -3.62
C THR A 362 6.18 -32.58 -3.37
N LEU A 363 4.96 -33.06 -3.64
CA LEU A 363 3.72 -32.40 -3.27
C LEU A 363 3.02 -33.25 -2.22
N ALA A 364 2.72 -32.66 -1.06
CA ALA A 364 1.85 -33.27 -0.07
C ALA A 364 0.42 -32.78 -0.28
N CYS A 365 -0.55 -33.66 -0.21
CA CYS A 365 -1.97 -33.32 -0.18
C CYS A 365 -2.71 -34.17 0.86
N ALA A 366 -3.74 -33.59 1.45
CA ALA A 366 -4.58 -34.25 2.44
C ALA A 366 -6.01 -33.70 2.42
N GLY A 367 -6.92 -34.45 2.97
CA GLY A 367 -8.32 -34.09 2.97
C GLY A 367 -9.21 -35.03 3.81
N SER A 368 -10.41 -35.34 3.27
CA SER A 368 -11.48 -35.98 4.03
C SER A 368 -11.28 -37.48 4.34
N ASP A 369 -10.26 -38.12 3.79
CA ASP A 369 -9.99 -39.56 4.04
C ASP A 369 -8.95 -39.80 5.14
N HIS A 370 -8.59 -38.78 5.90
CA HIS A 370 -7.71 -38.85 7.05
C HIS A 370 -6.26 -39.26 6.73
N THR A 371 -5.85 -39.25 5.44
CA THR A 371 -4.55 -39.75 4.96
C THR A 371 -3.81 -38.65 4.21
N VAL A 372 -2.54 -38.46 4.50
CA VAL A 372 -1.66 -37.61 3.67
C VAL A 372 -1.11 -38.43 2.51
N ARG A 373 -1.17 -37.90 1.30
CA ARG A 373 -0.52 -38.46 0.13
C ARG A 373 0.65 -37.60 -0.31
N LEU A 374 1.78 -38.25 -0.59
CA LEU A 374 2.97 -37.63 -1.13
C LEU A 374 3.09 -37.99 -2.60
N TRP A 375 3.30 -37.00 -3.46
CA TRP A 375 3.42 -37.16 -4.92
C TRP A 375 4.76 -36.66 -5.41
N ASP A 376 5.38 -37.40 -6.35
CA ASP A 376 6.47 -36.91 -7.17
C ASP A 376 5.91 -35.90 -8.20
N VAL A 377 6.38 -34.68 -8.13
CA VAL A 377 5.87 -33.59 -8.97
C VAL A 377 6.23 -33.80 -10.45
N ALA A 378 7.44 -34.23 -10.73
CA ALA A 378 7.93 -34.41 -12.09
C ALA A 378 7.36 -35.69 -12.75
N ARG A 379 7.32 -36.79 -11.99
CA ARG A 379 6.83 -38.10 -12.49
C ARG A 379 5.30 -38.21 -12.38
N ARG A 380 4.67 -37.39 -11.52
CA ARG A 380 3.21 -37.39 -11.29
C ARG A 380 2.67 -38.70 -10.76
N VAL A 381 3.47 -39.39 -9.92
CA VAL A 381 3.13 -40.65 -9.27
C VAL A 381 3.07 -40.46 -7.76
N GLU A 382 2.20 -41.22 -7.11
CA GLU A 382 2.13 -41.25 -5.65
C GLU A 382 3.35 -42.00 -5.11
N LEU A 383 4.07 -41.34 -4.17
CA LEU A 383 5.28 -41.89 -3.53
C LEU A 383 4.96 -42.67 -2.27
N ALA A 384 4.04 -42.12 -1.46
CA ALA A 384 3.70 -42.70 -0.16
C ALA A 384 2.36 -42.20 0.35
N GLN A 385 1.78 -42.98 1.26
CA GLN A 385 0.65 -42.57 2.10
C GLN A 385 1.07 -42.56 3.57
N LEU A 386 0.65 -41.56 4.31
CA LEU A 386 0.93 -41.42 5.73
C LEU A 386 -0.41 -41.48 6.50
N PRO A 387 -0.86 -42.71 6.88
CA PRO A 387 -2.09 -42.89 7.64
C PRO A 387 -1.84 -42.60 9.11
N GLY A 388 -2.86 -42.11 9.84
CA GLY A 388 -2.72 -41.88 11.27
C GLY A 388 -3.77 -40.99 11.89
N HIS A 389 -4.22 -39.93 11.22
CA HIS A 389 -5.35 -39.13 11.68
C HIS A 389 -6.64 -39.97 11.72
N THR A 390 -7.52 -39.66 12.66
CA THR A 390 -8.81 -40.35 12.85
C THR A 390 -10.00 -39.55 12.35
N ALA A 391 -9.73 -38.34 11.80
CA ALA A 391 -10.71 -37.45 11.22
C ALA A 391 -10.05 -36.64 10.05
N PRO A 392 -10.79 -35.87 9.27
CA PRO A 392 -10.28 -35.08 8.16
C PRO A 392 -9.04 -34.27 8.50
N ILE A 393 -8.15 -34.10 7.51
CA ILE A 393 -6.92 -33.33 7.64
C ILE A 393 -7.09 -32.01 6.89
N GLU A 394 -7.08 -30.90 7.65
CA GLU A 394 -7.35 -29.56 7.16
C GLU A 394 -6.07 -28.80 6.74
N GLY A 395 -4.92 -29.16 7.34
CA GLY A 395 -3.67 -28.45 7.08
C GLY A 395 -2.47 -29.37 6.92
N VAL A 396 -1.64 -29.11 5.90
CA VAL A 396 -0.33 -29.76 5.72
C VAL A 396 0.75 -28.74 5.44
N ARG A 397 1.96 -28.89 6.03
CA ARG A 397 3.12 -28.04 5.81
C ARG A 397 4.42 -28.80 5.94
N PHE A 398 5.37 -28.54 5.04
CA PHE A 398 6.75 -29.00 5.17
C PHE A 398 7.54 -28.08 6.09
N SER A 399 8.48 -28.66 6.86
CA SER A 399 9.54 -27.88 7.48
C SER A 399 10.47 -27.28 6.42
N ARG A 400 11.16 -26.18 6.74
CA ARG A 400 12.03 -25.47 5.79
C ARG A 400 13.20 -26.31 5.29
N ASP A 401 13.68 -27.28 6.08
CA ASP A 401 14.72 -28.24 5.71
C ASP A 401 14.18 -29.45 4.93
N GLY A 402 12.87 -29.55 4.74
CA GLY A 402 12.20 -30.64 4.05
C GLY A 402 12.18 -31.97 4.78
N ARG A 403 12.64 -32.04 6.04
CA ARG A 403 12.73 -33.31 6.79
C ARG A 403 11.44 -33.70 7.45
N LEU A 404 10.67 -32.74 7.91
CA LEU A 404 9.42 -32.97 8.60
C LEU A 404 8.22 -32.50 7.79
N LEU A 405 7.11 -33.18 7.98
CA LEU A 405 5.79 -32.71 7.58
C LEU A 405 4.95 -32.56 8.83
N ALA A 406 4.23 -31.45 8.95
CA ALA A 406 3.21 -31.24 9.96
C ALA A 406 1.83 -31.34 9.35
N THR A 407 0.89 -31.95 10.06
CA THR A 407 -0.51 -32.08 9.65
C THR A 407 -1.43 -31.67 10.78
N ALA A 408 -2.53 -30.97 10.45
CA ALA A 408 -3.57 -30.56 11.39
C ALA A 408 -4.88 -31.23 11.01
N GLY A 409 -5.61 -31.75 11.99
CA GLY A 409 -6.82 -32.50 11.72
C GLY A 409 -7.99 -32.20 12.67
N ASP A 410 -9.16 -32.58 12.21
CA ASP A 410 -10.40 -32.49 12.97
C ASP A 410 -10.43 -33.44 14.17
N ASP A 411 -9.48 -34.39 14.27
CA ASP A 411 -9.23 -35.21 15.46
C ASP A 411 -8.61 -34.41 16.63
N ARG A 412 -8.51 -33.07 16.51
CA ARG A 412 -7.98 -32.11 17.50
C ARG A 412 -6.47 -32.26 17.73
N THR A 413 -5.76 -32.97 16.84
CA THR A 413 -4.33 -33.20 16.96
C THR A 413 -3.56 -32.54 15.83
N VAL A 414 -2.29 -32.23 16.13
CA VAL A 414 -1.29 -31.96 15.12
C VAL A 414 -0.31 -33.12 15.12
N ARG A 415 0.01 -33.67 13.95
CA ARG A 415 0.95 -34.77 13.82
C ARG A 415 2.20 -34.36 13.06
N LEU A 416 3.34 -34.91 13.47
CA LEU A 416 4.62 -34.71 12.83
C LEU A 416 5.08 -36.04 12.21
N TRP A 417 5.56 -35.94 10.99
CA TRP A 417 6.03 -37.05 10.18
C TRP A 417 7.48 -36.81 9.76
N ASP A 418 8.34 -37.78 9.96
CA ASP A 418 9.70 -37.81 9.40
C ASP A 418 9.64 -38.38 7.98
N LEU A 419 9.99 -37.53 7.01
CA LEU A 419 9.84 -37.90 5.59
C LEU A 419 10.90 -38.87 5.09
N SER A 420 12.03 -38.99 5.78
CA SER A 420 13.09 -39.95 5.42
C SER A 420 12.68 -41.36 5.76
N SER A 421 11.94 -41.55 6.85
CA SER A 421 11.46 -42.85 7.32
C SER A 421 10.00 -43.14 6.98
N GLY A 422 9.24 -42.11 6.58
CA GLY A 422 7.79 -42.20 6.36
C GLY A 422 6.98 -42.42 7.65
N ARG A 423 7.59 -42.21 8.84
CA ARG A 423 6.97 -42.54 10.13
C ARG A 423 6.47 -41.32 10.87
N GLN A 424 5.39 -41.49 11.60
CA GLN A 424 4.93 -40.51 12.56
C GLN A 424 5.90 -40.43 13.75
N VAL A 425 6.41 -39.22 14.03
CA VAL A 425 7.39 -38.99 15.11
C VAL A 425 6.78 -38.28 16.33
N ALA A 426 5.63 -37.65 16.19
CA ALA A 426 4.90 -37.06 17.32
C ALA A 426 3.42 -36.87 17.04
N VAL A 427 2.62 -36.87 18.12
CA VAL A 427 1.25 -36.36 18.18
C VAL A 427 1.23 -35.23 19.20
N LEU A 428 0.89 -34.03 18.77
CA LEU A 428 0.76 -32.86 19.62
C LEU A 428 -0.71 -32.68 19.97
N SER A 429 -1.06 -32.99 21.22
CA SER A 429 -2.42 -32.92 21.74
C SER A 429 -2.56 -31.74 22.70
N GLY A 430 -3.73 -31.07 22.66
CA GLY A 430 -3.99 -29.95 23.57
C GLY A 430 -5.10 -29.02 23.10
N HIS A 431 -5.36 -28.94 21.77
CA HIS A 431 -6.55 -28.25 21.27
C HIS A 431 -7.84 -28.93 21.76
N ARG A 432 -8.88 -28.12 21.95
CA ARG A 432 -10.18 -28.59 22.44
C ARG A 432 -11.20 -28.82 21.33
N SER A 433 -10.87 -28.35 20.13
CA SER A 433 -11.67 -28.52 18.91
C SER A 433 -10.78 -28.78 17.71
N GLU A 434 -11.35 -28.87 16.54
CA GLU A 434 -10.71 -29.12 15.24
C GLU A 434 -9.52 -28.17 15.01
N VAL A 435 -8.43 -28.68 14.44
CA VAL A 435 -7.24 -27.87 14.08
C VAL A 435 -7.22 -27.69 12.58
N TRP A 436 -7.36 -26.46 12.13
CA TRP A 436 -7.53 -26.15 10.71
C TRP A 436 -6.27 -25.74 10.00
N SER A 437 -5.27 -25.26 10.72
CA SER A 437 -4.05 -24.74 10.10
C SER A 437 -2.82 -25.02 10.95
N VAL A 438 -1.70 -25.28 10.30
CA VAL A 438 -0.37 -25.39 10.92
C VAL A 438 0.66 -24.65 10.10
N ASP A 439 1.72 -24.18 10.76
CA ASP A 439 2.90 -23.62 10.07
C ASP A 439 4.16 -23.76 10.93
N PHE A 440 5.31 -23.99 10.29
CA PHE A 440 6.61 -24.05 10.95
C PHE A 440 7.24 -22.66 11.05
N SER A 441 7.89 -22.36 12.17
CA SER A 441 8.77 -21.21 12.22
C SER A 441 9.98 -21.41 11.30
N PRO A 442 10.50 -20.34 10.65
CA PRO A 442 11.61 -20.47 9.70
C PRO A 442 12.91 -21.02 10.27
N ASP A 443 13.13 -20.88 11.59
CA ASP A 443 14.27 -21.44 12.33
C ASP A 443 14.09 -22.92 12.68
N GLY A 444 12.93 -23.50 12.38
CA GLY A 444 12.59 -24.89 12.70
C GLY A 444 12.40 -25.19 14.19
N ARG A 445 12.35 -24.17 15.04
CA ARG A 445 12.20 -24.34 16.49
C ARG A 445 10.75 -24.52 16.94
N TYR A 446 9.85 -23.79 16.31
CA TYR A 446 8.45 -23.76 16.69
C TYR A 446 7.52 -24.24 15.57
N LEU A 447 6.37 -24.70 15.99
CA LEU A 447 5.20 -24.93 15.14
C LEU A 447 4.03 -24.14 15.71
N ALA A 448 3.27 -23.47 14.85
CA ALA A 448 2.00 -22.85 15.24
C ALA A 448 0.84 -23.66 14.70
N SER A 449 -0.26 -23.72 15.44
CA SER A 449 -1.52 -24.32 15.01
C SER A 449 -2.71 -23.44 15.36
N GLY A 450 -3.62 -23.23 14.41
CA GLY A 450 -4.88 -22.50 14.57
C GLY A 450 -6.07 -23.45 14.64
N SER A 451 -7.00 -23.20 15.55
CA SER A 451 -8.09 -24.12 15.85
C SER A 451 -9.44 -23.40 16.01
N ARG A 452 -10.49 -24.18 15.79
CA ARG A 452 -11.87 -23.82 16.12
C ARG A 452 -12.10 -23.58 17.61
N ASP A 453 -11.15 -23.97 18.49
CA ASP A 453 -11.19 -23.67 19.92
C ASP A 453 -10.82 -22.23 20.27
N HIS A 454 -10.76 -21.32 19.28
CA HIS A 454 -10.45 -19.89 19.37
C HIS A 454 -9.00 -19.62 19.84
N THR A 455 -8.10 -20.58 19.70
CA THR A 455 -6.69 -20.41 20.11
C THR A 455 -5.72 -20.68 18.98
N VAL A 456 -4.59 -19.96 19.03
CA VAL A 456 -3.35 -20.38 18.38
C VAL A 456 -2.45 -21.00 19.44
N ARG A 457 -2.00 -22.23 19.20
CA ARG A 457 -0.98 -22.88 20.04
C ARG A 457 0.36 -22.83 19.35
N VAL A 458 1.38 -22.51 20.14
CA VAL A 458 2.77 -22.56 19.70
C VAL A 458 3.46 -23.73 20.43
N TRP A 459 4.04 -24.60 19.65
CA TRP A 459 4.69 -25.82 20.12
C TRP A 459 6.19 -25.70 19.92
N ASP A 460 6.98 -26.03 20.95
CA ASP A 460 8.43 -26.18 20.80
C ASP A 460 8.70 -27.61 20.26
N LEU A 461 9.31 -27.69 19.10
CA LEU A 461 9.52 -28.96 18.37
C LEU A 461 10.53 -29.89 19.04
N ARG A 462 11.46 -29.34 19.84
CA ARG A 462 12.44 -30.14 20.58
C ARG A 462 11.79 -30.83 21.77
N SER A 463 11.03 -30.10 22.56
CA SER A 463 10.33 -30.64 23.75
C SER A 463 8.98 -31.27 23.42
N ARG A 464 8.42 -30.97 22.23
CA ARG A 464 7.08 -31.38 21.77
C ARG A 464 5.96 -30.93 22.71
N ARG A 465 6.16 -29.78 23.38
CA ARG A 465 5.20 -29.20 24.33
C ARG A 465 4.69 -27.85 23.85
N THR A 466 3.46 -27.52 24.25
CA THR A 466 2.93 -26.17 24.06
C THR A 466 3.74 -25.20 24.91
N VAL A 467 4.32 -24.17 24.30
CA VAL A 467 5.05 -23.09 24.98
C VAL A 467 4.23 -21.82 25.10
N ARG A 468 3.26 -21.60 24.21
CA ARG A 468 2.32 -20.48 24.27
C ARG A 468 0.94 -20.92 23.79
N VAL A 469 -0.07 -20.28 24.36
CA VAL A 469 -1.45 -20.30 23.89
C VAL A 469 -1.86 -18.86 23.68
N LEU A 470 -1.94 -18.45 22.43
CA LEU A 470 -2.42 -17.13 22.06
C LEU A 470 -3.93 -17.24 21.89
N ARG A 471 -4.65 -16.44 22.64
CA ARG A 471 -6.12 -16.48 22.66
C ARG A 471 -6.65 -15.38 21.77
N ASP A 472 -7.48 -15.77 20.85
CA ASP A 472 -8.37 -14.88 20.15
C ASP A 472 -9.76 -15.08 20.78
N ASP A 473 -10.11 -14.22 21.72
CA ASP A 473 -11.30 -14.42 22.55
C ASP A 473 -12.62 -14.23 21.79
N ARG A 474 -12.55 -13.96 20.46
CA ARG A 474 -13.74 -13.61 19.69
C ARG A 474 -14.27 -14.74 18.82
N ASP A 475 -13.41 -15.51 18.12
CA ASP A 475 -13.89 -16.57 17.22
C ASP A 475 -12.77 -17.54 16.79
N ALA A 476 -13.14 -18.58 16.01
CA ALA A 476 -12.25 -19.62 15.53
C ALA A 476 -11.13 -19.08 14.65
N VAL A 477 -9.93 -19.68 14.77
CA VAL A 477 -8.74 -19.36 13.97
C VAL A 477 -8.69 -20.29 12.77
N THR A 478 -8.83 -19.71 11.57
CA THR A 478 -8.91 -20.45 10.31
C THR A 478 -7.55 -20.72 9.68
N SER A 479 -6.62 -19.78 9.81
CA SER A 479 -5.31 -19.85 9.14
C SER A 479 -4.21 -19.21 9.99
N VAL A 480 -3.05 -19.88 10.11
CA VAL A 480 -1.85 -19.35 10.78
C VAL A 480 -0.64 -19.41 9.86
N ARG A 481 0.21 -18.38 9.88
CA ARG A 481 1.47 -18.32 9.10
C ARG A 481 2.54 -17.56 9.86
N PHE A 482 3.77 -18.10 9.87
CA PHE A 482 4.93 -17.34 10.26
C PHE A 482 5.40 -16.43 9.12
N SER A 483 5.89 -15.24 9.45
CA SER A 483 6.62 -14.42 8.47
C SER A 483 7.92 -15.11 8.08
N PRO A 484 8.44 -14.94 6.84
CA PRO A 484 9.65 -15.61 6.36
C PRO A 484 10.91 -15.31 7.16
N ASP A 485 10.97 -14.16 7.84
CA ASP A 485 12.03 -13.76 8.77
C ASP A 485 11.84 -14.30 10.19
N GLY A 486 10.68 -14.91 10.46
CA GLY A 486 10.33 -15.48 11.75
C GLY A 486 9.98 -14.48 12.84
N THR A 487 9.90 -13.18 12.55
CA THR A 487 9.64 -12.13 13.55
C THR A 487 8.18 -12.00 13.93
N LEU A 488 7.27 -12.43 13.04
CA LEU A 488 5.82 -12.35 13.23
C LEU A 488 5.16 -13.70 13.02
N LEU A 489 4.05 -13.90 13.72
CA LEU A 489 3.05 -14.92 13.45
C LEU A 489 1.73 -14.23 13.12
N ALA A 490 1.16 -14.52 11.95
CA ALA A 490 -0.16 -14.05 11.55
C ALA A 490 -1.22 -15.12 11.81
N ALA A 491 -2.42 -14.70 12.23
CA ALA A 491 -3.59 -15.54 12.40
C ALA A 491 -4.82 -14.85 11.81
N GLY A 492 -5.51 -15.53 10.89
CA GLY A 492 -6.81 -15.12 10.34
C GLY A 492 -7.94 -15.87 11.05
N GLY A 493 -9.08 -15.21 11.25
CA GLY A 493 -10.18 -15.77 12.05
C GLY A 493 -11.58 -15.46 11.53
N LEU A 494 -12.56 -16.18 12.05
CA LEU A 494 -13.98 -15.96 11.76
C LEU A 494 -14.49 -14.61 12.29
N ASP A 495 -13.76 -13.96 13.20
CA ASP A 495 -14.04 -12.61 13.70
C ASP A 495 -13.75 -11.50 12.65
N ARG A 496 -13.42 -11.86 11.42
CA ARG A 496 -13.17 -10.97 10.28
C ARG A 496 -11.86 -10.21 10.36
N THR A 497 -10.94 -10.60 11.25
CA THR A 497 -9.65 -9.91 11.43
C THR A 497 -8.47 -10.80 11.08
N VAL A 498 -7.33 -10.18 10.78
CA VAL A 498 -6.03 -10.84 10.82
C VAL A 498 -5.22 -10.23 11.95
N ARG A 499 -4.72 -11.06 12.87
CA ARG A 499 -3.88 -10.64 13.99
C ARG A 499 -2.42 -10.97 13.72
N LEU A 500 -1.56 -10.05 14.08
CA LEU A 500 -0.11 -10.22 14.03
C LEU A 500 0.44 -10.30 15.45
N TRP A 501 1.28 -11.29 15.70
CA TRP A 501 1.93 -11.54 16.99
C TRP A 501 3.45 -11.44 16.81
N ASN A 502 4.13 -10.70 17.69
CA ASN A 502 5.59 -10.69 17.74
C ASN A 502 6.10 -12.01 18.35
N THR A 503 6.96 -12.73 17.64
CA THR A 503 7.41 -14.07 18.04
C THR A 503 8.45 -14.08 19.17
N ALA A 504 9.16 -12.97 19.39
CA ALA A 504 10.12 -12.86 20.48
C ALA A 504 9.41 -12.67 21.84
N SER A 505 8.36 -11.85 21.88
CA SER A 505 7.60 -11.56 23.10
C SER A 505 6.29 -12.34 23.22
N TRP A 506 5.77 -12.85 22.11
CA TRP A 506 4.44 -13.44 21.98
C TRP A 506 3.31 -12.48 22.38
N THR A 507 3.52 -11.19 22.16
CA THR A 507 2.50 -10.16 22.33
C THR A 507 1.89 -9.78 20.98
N GLN A 508 0.62 -9.37 21.02
CA GLN A 508 -0.07 -8.89 19.81
C GLN A 508 0.58 -7.61 19.31
N ALA A 509 1.07 -7.63 18.07
CA ALA A 509 1.71 -6.50 17.41
C ALA A 509 0.69 -5.61 16.69
N ALA A 510 -0.33 -6.22 16.03
CA ALA A 510 -1.36 -5.49 15.31
C ALA A 510 -2.62 -6.34 15.10
N VAL A 511 -3.73 -5.63 14.76
CA VAL A 511 -4.96 -6.21 14.23
C VAL A 511 -5.26 -5.52 12.91
N LEU A 512 -5.35 -6.30 11.84
CA LEU A 512 -5.68 -5.82 10.50
C LEU A 512 -7.19 -5.95 10.30
N ASN A 513 -7.87 -4.81 10.21
CA ASN A 513 -9.31 -4.72 10.04
C ASN A 513 -9.62 -4.26 8.60
N GLY A 514 -10.53 -4.94 7.91
CA GLY A 514 -10.89 -4.58 6.52
C GLY A 514 -11.85 -5.58 5.87
N HIS A 515 -11.78 -6.87 6.24
CA HIS A 515 -12.78 -7.83 5.82
C HIS A 515 -14.14 -7.56 6.48
N THR A 516 -15.21 -7.69 5.70
CA THR A 516 -16.60 -7.52 6.17
C THR A 516 -17.25 -8.85 6.56
N ALA A 517 -16.59 -9.98 6.24
CA ALA A 517 -16.98 -11.34 6.59
C ALA A 517 -15.75 -12.15 7.06
N PRO A 518 -15.90 -13.39 7.55
CA PRO A 518 -14.82 -14.24 8.03
C PRO A 518 -13.61 -14.34 7.11
N VAL A 519 -12.40 -14.29 7.68
CA VAL A 519 -11.15 -14.56 6.95
C VAL A 519 -10.93 -16.06 6.89
N ARG A 520 -10.70 -16.62 5.70
CA ARG A 520 -10.49 -18.06 5.48
C ARG A 520 -9.03 -18.44 5.31
N ALA A 521 -8.25 -17.63 4.60
CA ALA A 521 -6.85 -17.94 4.30
C ALA A 521 -5.96 -16.71 4.41
N ILE A 522 -4.70 -16.91 4.79
CA ILE A 522 -3.64 -15.90 4.78
C ILE A 522 -2.36 -16.45 4.16
N ALA A 523 -1.57 -15.58 3.52
CA ALA A 523 -0.27 -15.92 2.96
C ALA A 523 0.68 -14.73 3.01
N PHE A 524 1.91 -14.91 3.51
CA PHE A 524 2.98 -13.91 3.40
C PHE A 524 3.64 -13.95 2.01
N SER A 525 4.14 -12.82 1.54
CA SER A 525 5.11 -12.79 0.45
C SER A 525 6.45 -13.37 0.92
N HIS A 526 7.24 -13.88 -0.02
CA HIS A 526 8.54 -14.52 0.29
C HIS A 526 9.54 -13.58 0.98
N ASP A 527 9.46 -12.28 0.72
CA ASP A 527 10.27 -11.24 1.37
C ASP A 527 9.70 -10.76 2.72
N GLY A 528 8.53 -11.27 3.15
CA GLY A 528 7.87 -10.91 4.40
C GLY A 528 7.24 -9.51 4.44
N ARG A 529 7.28 -8.74 3.34
CA ARG A 529 6.79 -7.36 3.32
C ARG A 529 5.29 -7.26 3.15
N MET A 530 4.67 -8.26 2.54
CA MET A 530 3.24 -8.29 2.24
C MET A 530 2.57 -9.50 2.88
N LEU A 531 1.30 -9.34 3.22
CA LEU A 531 0.41 -10.39 3.66
C LEU A 531 -0.87 -10.31 2.82
N ALA A 532 -1.30 -11.43 2.25
CA ALA A 532 -2.60 -11.54 1.59
C ALA A 532 -3.59 -12.24 2.53
N SER A 533 -4.86 -11.83 2.50
CA SER A 533 -5.95 -12.49 3.20
C SER A 533 -7.16 -12.66 2.31
N GLY A 534 -7.75 -13.86 2.26
CA GLY A 534 -8.98 -14.18 1.54
C GLY A 534 -10.14 -14.40 2.51
N GLY A 535 -11.33 -13.92 2.15
CA GLY A 535 -12.48 -13.95 3.04
C GLY A 535 -13.80 -14.40 2.41
N GLU A 536 -14.80 -14.58 3.26
CA GLU A 536 -16.18 -14.87 2.86
C GLU A 536 -16.88 -13.66 2.23
N ASP A 537 -16.28 -12.48 2.28
CA ASP A 537 -16.72 -11.26 1.59
C ASP A 537 -16.33 -11.22 0.11
N GLU A 538 -15.93 -12.38 -0.46
CA GLU A 538 -15.57 -12.54 -1.87
C GLU A 538 -14.32 -11.75 -2.30
N LYS A 539 -13.55 -11.23 -1.33
CA LYS A 539 -12.40 -10.37 -1.55
C LYS A 539 -11.09 -11.02 -1.11
N VAL A 540 -10.01 -10.59 -1.74
CA VAL A 540 -8.67 -10.75 -1.21
C VAL A 540 -8.12 -9.38 -0.87
N LEU A 541 -7.67 -9.20 0.36
CA LEU A 541 -7.01 -7.99 0.83
C LEU A 541 -5.50 -8.22 0.88
N LEU A 542 -4.74 -7.23 0.46
CA LEU A 542 -3.29 -7.22 0.56
C LEU A 542 -2.86 -6.16 1.57
N TRP A 543 -1.97 -6.54 2.49
CA TRP A 543 -1.52 -5.73 3.60
C TRP A 543 -0.02 -5.50 3.57
N ASN A 544 0.42 -4.31 3.94
CA ASN A 544 1.82 -4.03 4.23
C ASN A 544 2.12 -4.48 5.67
N VAL A 545 3.04 -5.44 5.81
CA VAL A 545 3.34 -6.06 7.12
C VAL A 545 3.99 -5.07 8.09
N ARG A 546 4.80 -4.13 7.61
CA ARG A 546 5.50 -3.16 8.46
C ARG A 546 4.61 -2.03 8.95
N THR A 547 3.73 -1.54 8.07
CA THR A 547 2.84 -0.39 8.38
C THR A 547 1.47 -0.83 8.89
N HIS A 548 1.12 -2.12 8.75
CA HIS A 548 -0.18 -2.70 9.08
C HIS A 548 -1.35 -2.11 8.28
N LEU A 549 -1.08 -1.48 7.14
CA LEU A 549 -2.09 -0.84 6.28
C LEU A 549 -2.45 -1.72 5.08
N GLY A 550 -3.69 -1.59 4.61
CA GLY A 550 -4.13 -2.20 3.35
C GLY A 550 -3.38 -1.61 2.16
N MET A 551 -2.92 -2.48 1.25
CA MET A 551 -2.22 -2.12 0.02
C MET A 551 -3.10 -2.28 -1.23
N GLY A 552 -4.11 -3.15 -1.18
CA GLY A 552 -4.97 -3.43 -2.31
C GLY A 552 -6.13 -4.35 -1.96
N VAL A 553 -7.17 -4.29 -2.78
CA VAL A 553 -8.34 -5.16 -2.72
C VAL A 553 -8.51 -5.81 -4.08
N PHE A 554 -8.53 -7.14 -4.11
CA PHE A 554 -8.77 -7.91 -5.31
C PHE A 554 -10.17 -8.50 -5.25
N THR A 555 -10.97 -8.18 -6.25
CA THR A 555 -12.36 -8.61 -6.39
C THR A 555 -12.53 -9.49 -7.63
N GLY A 556 -13.68 -10.17 -7.74
CA GLY A 556 -14.02 -10.94 -8.94
C GLY A 556 -14.25 -12.41 -8.72
N HIS A 557 -14.10 -12.91 -7.48
CA HIS A 557 -14.72 -14.16 -7.06
C HIS A 557 -16.23 -13.96 -6.86
N LYS A 558 -16.99 -15.03 -7.12
CA LYS A 558 -18.43 -15.11 -6.83
C LYS A 558 -18.62 -16.17 -5.75
N GLY A 559 -18.38 -15.80 -4.51
CA GLY A 559 -18.43 -16.67 -3.34
C GLY A 559 -17.13 -16.62 -2.54
N VAL A 560 -17.08 -17.41 -1.49
CA VAL A 560 -16.00 -17.47 -0.49
C VAL A 560 -14.64 -17.68 -1.16
N VAL A 561 -13.63 -16.91 -0.74
CA VAL A 561 -12.22 -17.11 -1.10
C VAL A 561 -11.58 -17.96 -0.01
N ASP A 562 -11.38 -19.24 -0.28
CA ASP A 562 -10.90 -20.22 0.69
C ASP A 562 -9.38 -20.39 0.70
N ALA A 563 -8.72 -20.00 -0.37
CA ALA A 563 -7.27 -20.13 -0.49
C ALA A 563 -6.63 -18.92 -1.16
N VAL A 564 -5.48 -18.48 -0.64
CA VAL A 564 -4.63 -17.45 -1.23
C VAL A 564 -3.17 -17.87 -1.19
N ALA A 565 -2.40 -17.48 -2.20
CA ALA A 565 -0.96 -17.68 -2.26
C ALA A 565 -0.28 -16.54 -3.03
N ILE A 566 0.91 -16.14 -2.60
CA ILE A 566 1.74 -15.16 -3.31
C ILE A 566 2.89 -15.92 -3.98
N SER A 567 3.18 -15.61 -5.25
CA SER A 567 4.29 -16.22 -5.99
C SER A 567 5.64 -15.91 -5.32
N PRO A 568 6.66 -16.79 -5.45
CA PRO A 568 7.96 -16.58 -4.81
C PRO A 568 8.66 -15.27 -5.19
N ASP A 569 8.40 -14.75 -6.39
CA ASP A 569 8.93 -13.47 -6.86
C ASP A 569 8.14 -12.24 -6.34
N GLY A 570 7.05 -12.47 -5.58
CA GLY A 570 6.20 -11.42 -5.02
C GLY A 570 5.35 -10.66 -6.02
N ARG A 571 5.23 -11.13 -7.29
CA ARG A 571 4.54 -10.39 -8.35
C ARG A 571 3.11 -10.83 -8.62
N THR A 572 2.80 -12.09 -8.32
CA THR A 572 1.49 -12.68 -8.62
C THR A 572 0.80 -13.13 -7.34
N LEU A 573 -0.46 -12.77 -7.21
CA LEU A 573 -1.38 -13.26 -6.19
C LEU A 573 -2.34 -14.25 -6.84
N ALA A 574 -2.35 -15.49 -6.34
CA ALA A 574 -3.34 -16.49 -6.70
C ALA A 574 -4.40 -16.58 -5.60
N SER A 575 -5.66 -16.68 -5.99
CA SER A 575 -6.78 -16.92 -5.08
C SER A 575 -7.77 -17.90 -5.67
N GLY A 576 -8.36 -18.73 -4.82
CA GLY A 576 -9.32 -19.76 -5.22
C GLY A 576 -10.41 -19.94 -4.16
N GLY A 577 -11.56 -20.46 -4.56
CA GLY A 577 -12.66 -20.63 -3.63
C GLY A 577 -13.91 -21.29 -4.22
N GLN A 578 -15.06 -20.89 -3.68
CA GLN A 578 -16.36 -21.51 -3.93
C GLN A 578 -16.85 -21.42 -5.38
N ASP A 579 -16.35 -20.46 -6.16
CA ASP A 579 -16.69 -20.28 -7.58
C ASP A 579 -15.94 -21.25 -8.52
N HIS A 580 -15.18 -22.19 -7.98
CA HIS A 580 -14.42 -23.23 -8.68
C HIS A 580 -13.32 -22.69 -9.60
N LYS A 581 -12.90 -21.44 -9.44
CA LYS A 581 -11.89 -20.76 -10.25
C LYS A 581 -10.69 -20.39 -9.43
N VAL A 582 -9.54 -20.37 -10.07
CA VAL A 582 -8.36 -19.66 -9.54
C VAL A 582 -8.19 -18.38 -10.32
N THR A 583 -8.17 -17.24 -9.64
CA THR A 583 -7.77 -15.97 -10.24
C THR A 583 -6.31 -15.70 -9.98
N LEU A 584 -5.60 -15.28 -11.02
CA LEU A 584 -4.23 -14.79 -10.95
C LEU A 584 -4.25 -13.28 -11.13
N ASN A 585 -3.70 -12.56 -10.17
CA ASN A 585 -3.67 -11.10 -10.17
C ASN A 585 -2.23 -10.60 -10.04
N GLY A 586 -1.89 -9.56 -10.80
CA GLY A 586 -0.63 -8.86 -10.66
C GLY A 586 -0.66 -7.97 -9.42
N ILE A 587 0.25 -8.19 -8.47
CA ILE A 587 0.26 -7.44 -7.21
C ILE A 587 0.56 -5.96 -7.45
N ALA A 588 1.58 -5.64 -8.24
CA ALA A 588 1.97 -4.27 -8.51
C ALA A 588 0.95 -3.50 -9.37
N THR A 589 0.27 -4.21 -10.28
CA THR A 589 -0.68 -3.62 -11.22
C THR A 589 -2.11 -3.61 -10.70
N ASN A 590 -2.41 -4.38 -9.65
CA ASN A 590 -3.76 -4.67 -9.15
C ASN A 590 -4.72 -5.11 -10.28
N THR A 591 -4.19 -5.80 -11.29
CA THR A 591 -4.97 -6.25 -12.46
C THR A 591 -5.06 -7.76 -12.50
N ARG A 592 -6.16 -8.27 -13.04
CA ARG A 592 -6.32 -9.69 -13.29
C ARG A 592 -5.42 -10.12 -14.46
N LEU A 593 -4.47 -11.01 -14.19
CA LEU A 593 -3.57 -11.60 -15.19
C LEU A 593 -4.23 -12.79 -15.92
N GLY A 594 -5.06 -13.56 -15.20
CA GLY A 594 -5.71 -14.72 -15.77
C GLY A 594 -6.69 -15.42 -14.83
N VAL A 595 -7.42 -16.38 -15.38
CA VAL A 595 -8.31 -17.26 -14.62
C VAL A 595 -8.04 -18.70 -15.03
N LEU A 596 -7.73 -19.56 -14.06
CA LEU A 596 -7.57 -20.99 -14.28
C LEU A 596 -8.92 -21.68 -14.06
N VAL A 597 -9.41 -22.33 -15.08
CA VAL A 597 -10.71 -23.04 -15.07
C VAL A 597 -10.48 -24.52 -15.31
N GLY A 598 -11.07 -25.37 -14.46
CA GLY A 598 -10.93 -26.82 -14.63
C GLY A 598 -11.46 -27.63 -13.46
N HIS A 599 -11.42 -27.09 -12.24
CA HIS A 599 -12.07 -27.72 -11.08
C HIS A 599 -13.61 -27.67 -11.22
N LYS A 600 -14.26 -28.70 -10.69
CA LYS A 600 -15.74 -28.83 -10.66
C LYS A 600 -16.30 -28.69 -9.25
N GLY A 601 -15.48 -28.45 -8.27
CA GLY A 601 -15.80 -28.22 -6.88
C GLY A 601 -15.02 -27.04 -6.31
N ARG A 602 -15.37 -26.63 -5.11
CA ARG A 602 -14.71 -25.58 -4.33
C ARG A 602 -13.21 -25.83 -4.24
N ILE A 603 -12.42 -24.78 -4.39
CA ILE A 603 -10.97 -24.84 -4.32
C ILE A 603 -10.55 -24.43 -2.91
N ASP A 604 -10.11 -25.41 -2.10
CA ASP A 604 -9.79 -25.22 -0.70
C ASP A 604 -8.31 -24.93 -0.46
N ALA A 605 -7.45 -25.26 -1.43
CA ALA A 605 -6.01 -25.12 -1.26
C ALA A 605 -5.29 -24.64 -2.52
N LEU A 606 -4.29 -23.79 -2.32
CA LEU A 606 -3.37 -23.26 -3.33
C LEU A 606 -1.93 -23.29 -2.80
N ALA A 607 -0.97 -23.67 -3.64
CA ALA A 607 0.45 -23.52 -3.36
C ALA A 607 1.24 -23.27 -4.65
N PHE A 608 2.09 -22.26 -4.69
CA PHE A 608 3.11 -22.10 -5.72
C PHE A 608 4.28 -23.06 -5.47
N SER A 609 4.85 -23.61 -6.55
CA SER A 609 6.15 -24.27 -6.44
C SER A 609 7.23 -23.27 -6.04
N PRO A 610 8.33 -23.70 -5.36
CA PRO A 610 9.39 -22.79 -4.92
C PRO A 610 10.08 -22.01 -6.05
N ASP A 611 10.08 -22.55 -7.27
CA ASP A 611 10.59 -21.89 -8.47
C ASP A 611 9.59 -20.95 -9.16
N GLY A 612 8.33 -20.90 -8.65
CA GLY A 612 7.25 -20.08 -9.19
C GLY A 612 6.66 -20.53 -10.53
N ARG A 613 7.15 -21.66 -11.09
CA ARG A 613 6.75 -22.14 -12.42
C ARG A 613 5.46 -22.92 -12.43
N SER A 614 5.07 -23.46 -11.30
CA SER A 614 3.86 -24.26 -11.15
C SER A 614 2.98 -23.76 -10.00
N LEU A 615 1.68 -23.98 -10.14
CA LEU A 615 0.70 -23.80 -9.07
C LEU A 615 -0.02 -25.14 -8.83
N ALA A 616 -0.04 -25.61 -7.59
CA ALA A 616 -0.88 -26.72 -7.18
C ALA A 616 -2.19 -26.20 -6.61
N THR A 617 -3.30 -26.87 -6.93
CA THR A 617 -4.63 -26.57 -6.40
C THR A 617 -5.31 -27.85 -5.94
N GLY A 618 -5.90 -27.82 -4.75
CA GLY A 618 -6.71 -28.93 -4.19
C GLY A 618 -8.18 -28.49 -4.08
N ALA A 619 -9.10 -29.41 -4.38
CA ALA A 619 -10.53 -29.10 -4.41
C ALA A 619 -11.44 -30.23 -3.94
N GLU A 620 -12.69 -29.87 -3.65
CA GLU A 620 -13.78 -30.81 -3.31
C GLU A 620 -14.15 -31.75 -4.48
N ASP A 621 -13.69 -31.47 -5.71
CA ASP A 621 -13.90 -32.37 -6.87
C ASP A 621 -12.99 -33.60 -6.84
N ARG A 622 -12.36 -33.86 -5.71
CA ARG A 622 -11.48 -35.01 -5.48
C ARG A 622 -10.28 -35.03 -6.41
N SER A 623 -9.74 -33.84 -6.71
CA SER A 623 -8.55 -33.76 -7.53
C SER A 623 -7.57 -32.72 -7.04
N VAL A 624 -6.28 -32.99 -7.25
CA VAL A 624 -5.23 -32.00 -7.25
C VAL A 624 -4.90 -31.68 -8.70
N ARG A 625 -4.77 -30.39 -9.04
CA ARG A 625 -4.29 -29.95 -10.35
C ARG A 625 -2.96 -29.24 -10.21
N LEU A 626 -2.04 -29.58 -11.10
CA LEU A 626 -0.78 -28.88 -11.29
C LEU A 626 -0.88 -28.05 -12.57
N TRP A 627 -0.79 -26.74 -12.42
CA TRP A 627 -0.84 -25.77 -13.50
C TRP A 627 0.56 -25.32 -13.86
N ASP A 628 0.92 -25.37 -15.13
CA ASP A 628 2.19 -24.86 -15.65
C ASP A 628 2.01 -23.36 -15.95
N LEU A 629 2.77 -22.51 -15.26
CA LEU A 629 2.73 -21.04 -15.39
C LEU A 629 3.84 -20.48 -16.28
N THR A 630 4.62 -21.34 -16.95
CA THR A 630 5.75 -20.92 -17.79
C THR A 630 5.37 -20.46 -19.19
N ARG A 631 4.07 -20.50 -19.55
CA ARG A 631 3.58 -20.22 -20.91
C ARG A 631 2.75 -18.94 -20.98
#